data_35beab54bf7f9576a3677605a5d5aba7
#
_entry.id   35beab54bf7f9576a3677605a5d5aba7
#
_cell.length_a   1.000
_cell.length_b   1.000
_cell.length_c   1.000
_cell.angle_alpha   90.00
_cell.angle_beta   90.00
_cell.angle_gamma   90.00
#
_symmetry.space_group_name_H-M   'P 1'
#
loop_
_entity.id
_entity.type
_entity.pdbx_description
1 polymer ?
#
loop_
_entity_poly.entity_id
_entity_poly.type
_entity_poly.pdbx_seq_one_letter_code
_entity_poly.pdbx_strand_id
1 'polypeptide(L)'
;MTQKEILSKADHTLLTQTATWDEIRAICDDAVFYGTASVCIPPSFVKKAKEYVGDKMKICTVIGFPNGYSTSEVKVFETRQALKDGADEIDMVISIGTVKEGKYDRVLKEIRDIKAACGSHILKVIVETCLLTDEEKINLCHVVTDSGGGLH
;
A
#
# COMPACT_ATOMS: atom_id res chain seq x y z
N MET A 1 -6.56 -5.60 24.96
CA MET A 1 -7.01 -5.27 23.57
C MET A 1 -8.14 -6.23 23.20
N THR A 2 -9.30 -5.72 22.86
CA THR A 2 -10.45 -6.53 22.45
C THR A 2 -10.29 -6.98 20.98
N GLN A 3 -11.02 -8.02 20.56
CA GLN A 3 -11.01 -8.49 19.17
C GLN A 3 -11.38 -7.35 18.20
N LYS A 4 -12.35 -6.51 18.55
CA LYS A 4 -12.76 -5.36 17.75
C LYS A 4 -11.64 -4.32 17.59
N GLU A 5 -10.89 -4.05 18.65
CA GLU A 5 -9.72 -3.15 18.59
C GLU A 5 -8.61 -3.69 17.68
N ILE A 6 -8.39 -5.02 17.68
CA ILE A 6 -7.42 -5.66 16.78
C ILE A 6 -7.87 -5.53 15.33
N LEU A 7 -9.12 -5.89 15.04
CA LEU A 7 -9.67 -5.83 13.67
C LEU A 7 -9.68 -4.42 13.11
N SER A 8 -9.94 -3.40 13.93
CA SER A 8 -9.91 -1.99 13.52
C SER A 8 -8.50 -1.47 13.12
N LYS A 9 -7.45 -2.28 13.31
CA LYS A 9 -6.06 -1.99 12.90
C LYS A 9 -5.58 -2.85 11.74
N ALA A 10 -6.40 -3.78 11.27
CA ALA A 10 -6.05 -4.71 10.20
C ALA A 10 -6.59 -4.21 8.86
N ASP A 11 -5.77 -4.33 7.82
CA ASP A 11 -6.21 -4.21 6.44
C ASP A 11 -6.67 -5.59 5.95
N HIS A 12 -7.98 -5.75 5.68
CA HIS A 12 -8.50 -7.01 5.17
C HIS A 12 -8.12 -7.20 3.71
N THR A 13 -7.24 -8.17 3.43
CA THR A 13 -6.44 -8.17 2.21
C THR A 13 -6.73 -9.37 1.30
N LEU A 14 -6.92 -9.11 0.00
CA LEU A 14 -6.93 -10.12 -1.06
C LEU A 14 -6.16 -9.59 -2.28
N LEU A 15 -4.94 -10.11 -2.52
CA LEU A 15 -4.04 -9.66 -3.59
C LEU A 15 -3.59 -10.80 -4.52
N THR A 16 -4.31 -11.93 -4.52
CA THR A 16 -3.98 -13.04 -5.43
C THR A 16 -4.22 -12.62 -6.88
N GLN A 17 -3.36 -13.10 -7.78
CA GLN A 17 -3.47 -12.82 -9.22
C GLN A 17 -4.76 -13.34 -9.85
N THR A 18 -5.38 -14.34 -9.22
CA THR A 18 -6.61 -14.97 -9.68
C THR A 18 -7.89 -14.42 -9.04
N ALA A 19 -7.76 -13.38 -8.22
CA ALA A 19 -8.91 -12.78 -7.53
C ALA A 19 -10.01 -12.37 -8.52
N THR A 20 -11.23 -12.77 -8.21
CA THR A 20 -12.44 -12.44 -8.97
C THR A 20 -13.22 -11.34 -8.27
N TRP A 21 -14.13 -10.69 -9.01
CA TRP A 21 -15.01 -9.69 -8.40
C TRP A 21 -15.86 -10.24 -7.24
N ASP A 22 -16.35 -11.47 -7.36
CA ASP A 22 -17.18 -12.05 -6.30
C ASP A 22 -16.38 -12.26 -4.99
N GLU A 23 -15.11 -12.64 -5.10
CA GLU A 23 -14.20 -12.74 -3.96
C GLU A 23 -13.87 -11.36 -3.38
N ILE A 24 -13.57 -10.38 -4.23
CA ILE A 24 -13.33 -8.99 -3.78
C ILE A 24 -14.56 -8.41 -3.07
N ARG A 25 -15.75 -8.65 -3.61
CA ARG A 25 -17.00 -8.22 -2.98
C ARG A 25 -17.17 -8.86 -1.61
N ALA A 26 -16.90 -10.17 -1.49
CA ALA A 26 -17.03 -10.90 -0.22
C ALA A 26 -16.10 -10.30 0.86
N ILE A 27 -14.85 -10.00 0.55
CA ILE A 27 -13.95 -9.36 1.54
C ILE A 27 -14.35 -7.91 1.85
N CYS A 28 -14.96 -7.19 0.91
CA CYS A 28 -15.53 -5.88 1.19
C CYS A 28 -16.69 -5.97 2.21
N ASP A 29 -17.56 -6.95 2.03
CA ASP A 29 -18.67 -7.19 2.96
C ASP A 29 -18.14 -7.58 4.36
N ASP A 30 -17.16 -8.47 4.44
CA ASP A 30 -16.49 -8.84 5.69
C ASP A 30 -15.83 -7.63 6.36
N ALA A 31 -15.08 -6.81 5.60
CA ALA A 31 -14.42 -5.63 6.11
C ALA A 31 -15.42 -4.63 6.74
N VAL A 32 -16.54 -4.40 6.07
CA VAL A 32 -17.62 -3.54 6.58
C VAL A 32 -18.25 -4.15 7.83
N PHE A 33 -18.52 -5.45 7.81
CA PHE A 33 -19.17 -6.14 8.94
C PHE A 33 -18.30 -6.15 10.20
N TYR A 34 -17.00 -6.45 10.05
CA TYR A 34 -16.06 -6.52 11.17
C TYR A 34 -15.43 -5.17 11.55
N GLY A 35 -15.60 -4.14 10.74
CA GLY A 35 -15.03 -2.81 10.99
C GLY A 35 -13.52 -2.80 10.94
N THR A 36 -12.91 -3.38 9.90
CA THR A 36 -11.45 -3.34 9.68
C THR A 36 -10.97 -1.92 9.34
N ALA A 37 -9.65 -1.68 9.39
CA ALA A 37 -9.08 -0.38 9.06
C ALA A 37 -9.31 -0.01 7.59
N SER A 38 -9.10 -0.98 6.70
CA SER A 38 -9.35 -0.87 5.26
C SER A 38 -9.65 -2.26 4.66
N VAL A 39 -9.99 -2.27 3.38
CA VAL A 39 -9.88 -3.45 2.52
C VAL A 39 -8.76 -3.20 1.49
N CYS A 40 -7.77 -4.10 1.42
CA CYS A 40 -6.64 -3.98 0.51
C CYS A 40 -6.80 -4.94 -0.67
N ILE A 41 -6.88 -4.38 -1.88
CA ILE A 41 -7.28 -5.09 -3.10
C ILE A 41 -6.40 -4.71 -4.30
N PRO A 42 -6.38 -5.53 -5.38
CA PRO A 42 -5.64 -5.18 -6.59
C PRO A 42 -6.14 -3.88 -7.22
N PRO A 43 -5.25 -3.07 -7.83
CA PRO A 43 -5.60 -1.76 -8.40
C PRO A 43 -6.76 -1.80 -9.40
N SER A 44 -6.88 -2.88 -10.17
CA SER A 44 -7.94 -3.07 -11.18
C SER A 44 -9.37 -3.12 -10.60
N PHE A 45 -9.50 -3.41 -9.29
CA PHE A 45 -10.81 -3.49 -8.61
C PHE A 45 -11.16 -2.23 -7.83
N VAL A 46 -10.24 -1.29 -7.62
CA VAL A 46 -10.41 -0.12 -6.75
C VAL A 46 -11.68 0.66 -7.10
N LYS A 47 -11.85 1.05 -8.36
CA LYS A 47 -13.01 1.82 -8.79
C LYS A 47 -14.32 1.11 -8.47
N LYS A 48 -14.42 -0.16 -8.85
CA LYS A 48 -15.64 -0.96 -8.64
C LYS A 48 -15.92 -1.21 -7.15
N ALA A 49 -14.87 -1.44 -6.35
CA ALA A 49 -15.00 -1.60 -4.91
C ALA A 49 -15.43 -0.30 -4.23
N LYS A 50 -14.87 0.86 -4.62
CA LYS A 50 -15.28 2.16 -4.08
C LYS A 50 -16.74 2.49 -4.42
N GLU A 51 -17.18 2.20 -5.63
CA GLU A 51 -18.60 2.32 -6.02
C GLU A 51 -19.51 1.41 -5.17
N TYR A 52 -19.02 0.21 -4.80
CA TYR A 52 -19.76 -0.77 -4.01
C TYR A 52 -19.87 -0.40 -2.53
N VAL A 53 -18.74 -0.07 -1.89
CA VAL A 53 -18.72 0.20 -0.45
C VAL A 53 -19.04 1.66 -0.10
N GLY A 54 -18.82 2.61 -1.03
CA GLY A 54 -18.97 4.04 -0.78
C GLY A 54 -18.05 4.51 0.36
N ASP A 55 -18.62 5.20 1.33
CA ASP A 55 -17.89 5.71 2.50
C ASP A 55 -17.92 4.77 3.72
N LYS A 56 -18.49 3.56 3.56
CA LYS A 56 -18.59 2.58 4.65
C LYS A 56 -17.26 1.92 4.98
N MET A 57 -16.31 1.89 4.01
CA MET A 57 -15.02 1.26 4.16
C MET A 57 -13.97 2.00 3.33
N LYS A 58 -12.76 2.14 3.88
CA LYS A 58 -11.60 2.65 3.15
C LYS A 58 -11.07 1.59 2.18
N ILE A 59 -10.68 2.04 0.99
CA ILE A 59 -10.02 1.20 0.00
C ILE A 59 -8.52 1.47 0.03
N CYS A 60 -7.74 0.43 0.34
CA CYS A 60 -6.30 0.39 0.18
C CYS A 60 -5.95 -0.35 -1.11
N THR A 61 -4.88 0.04 -1.78
CA THR A 61 -4.34 -0.70 -2.92
C THR A 61 -2.82 -0.60 -3.00
N VAL A 62 -2.23 -1.48 -3.80
CA VAL A 62 -0.77 -1.66 -3.92
C VAL A 62 -0.21 -1.00 -5.17
N ILE A 63 1.04 -0.51 -5.07
CA ILE A 63 1.78 0.17 -6.14
C ILE A 63 3.15 -0.47 -6.31
N GLY A 64 3.56 -0.73 -7.56
CA GLY A 64 4.81 -1.43 -7.88
C GLY A 64 4.87 -2.86 -7.34
N PHE A 65 3.73 -3.42 -7.04
CA PHE A 65 3.58 -4.69 -6.33
C PHE A 65 3.60 -5.89 -7.30
N PRO A 66 4.16 -7.07 -6.88
CA PRO A 66 4.82 -7.29 -5.60
C PRO A 66 6.32 -6.99 -5.58
N ASN A 67 6.95 -6.76 -6.72
CA ASN A 67 8.41 -6.83 -6.87
C ASN A 67 9.15 -5.50 -6.58
N GLY A 68 8.47 -4.37 -6.65
CA GLY A 68 9.04 -3.05 -6.36
C GLY A 68 10.00 -2.49 -7.41
N TYR A 69 10.27 -3.19 -8.51
CA TYR A 69 11.31 -2.82 -9.51
C TYR A 69 10.79 -2.02 -10.71
N SER A 70 9.55 -1.59 -10.71
CA SER A 70 9.05 -0.59 -11.68
C SER A 70 9.78 0.73 -11.47
N THR A 71 9.89 1.55 -12.52
CA THR A 71 10.48 2.90 -12.38
C THR A 71 9.63 3.78 -11.48
N SER A 72 10.25 4.78 -10.84
CA SER A 72 9.54 5.70 -9.95
C SER A 72 8.42 6.45 -10.66
N GLU A 73 8.62 6.82 -11.93
CA GLU A 73 7.61 7.49 -12.75
C GLU A 73 6.36 6.62 -12.96
N VAL A 74 6.56 5.31 -13.18
CA VAL A 74 5.45 4.35 -13.32
C VAL A 74 4.70 4.23 -12.00
N LYS A 75 5.40 4.10 -10.87
CA LYS A 75 4.76 4.05 -9.54
C LYS A 75 3.99 5.33 -9.22
N VAL A 76 4.52 6.50 -9.57
CA VAL A 76 3.82 7.78 -9.43
C VAL A 76 2.54 7.81 -10.29
N PHE A 77 2.61 7.29 -11.51
CA PHE A 77 1.42 7.18 -12.38
C PHE A 77 0.37 6.23 -11.79
N GLU A 78 0.79 5.04 -11.34
CA GLU A 78 -0.10 4.08 -10.67
C GLU A 78 -0.79 4.70 -9.45
N THR A 79 -0.02 5.44 -8.61
CA THR A 79 -0.55 6.15 -7.44
C THR A 79 -1.66 7.12 -7.83
N ARG A 80 -1.40 7.98 -8.81
CA ARG A 80 -2.40 8.96 -9.28
C ARG A 80 -3.64 8.28 -9.85
N GLN A 81 -3.48 7.19 -10.59
CA GLN A 81 -4.58 6.43 -11.14
C GLN A 81 -5.41 5.77 -10.03
N ALA A 82 -4.76 5.13 -9.05
CA ALA A 82 -5.43 4.50 -7.93
C ALA A 82 -6.27 5.50 -7.11
N LEU A 83 -5.71 6.67 -6.82
CA LEU A 83 -6.43 7.75 -6.12
C LEU A 83 -7.62 8.28 -6.93
N LYS A 84 -7.44 8.46 -8.24
CA LYS A 84 -8.53 8.85 -9.15
C LYS A 84 -9.66 7.83 -9.17
N ASP A 85 -9.33 6.55 -9.04
CA ASP A 85 -10.29 5.45 -8.99
C ASP A 85 -10.95 5.28 -7.59
N GLY A 86 -10.50 6.05 -6.60
CA GLY A 86 -11.13 6.14 -5.28
C GLY A 86 -10.39 5.40 -4.16
N ALA A 87 -9.11 5.06 -4.33
CA ALA A 87 -8.29 4.58 -3.23
C ALA A 87 -8.13 5.64 -2.13
N ASP A 88 -8.26 5.22 -0.89
CA ASP A 88 -8.07 6.07 0.30
C ASP A 88 -6.64 5.96 0.85
N GLU A 89 -5.98 4.79 0.64
CA GLU A 89 -4.64 4.47 1.13
C GLU A 89 -3.84 3.76 0.03
N ILE A 90 -2.53 3.99 0.03
CA ILE A 90 -1.60 3.44 -0.95
C ILE A 90 -0.48 2.68 -0.24
N ASP A 91 -0.24 1.43 -0.66
CA ASP A 91 0.86 0.59 -0.21
C ASP A 91 1.87 0.41 -1.36
N MET A 92 3.04 1.05 -1.24
CA MET A 92 4.08 0.94 -2.26
C MET A 92 5.16 -0.07 -1.88
N VAL A 93 5.67 -0.82 -2.85
CA VAL A 93 6.88 -1.62 -2.68
C VAL A 93 8.08 -0.83 -3.16
N ILE A 94 9.13 -0.73 -2.31
CA ILE A 94 10.39 -0.04 -2.68
C ILE A 94 11.20 -0.86 -3.71
N SER A 95 12.16 -0.20 -4.38
CA SER A 95 13.13 -0.90 -5.21
C SER A 95 14.18 -1.61 -4.34
N ILE A 96 14.00 -2.91 -4.11
CA ILE A 96 14.91 -3.72 -3.28
C ILE A 96 16.34 -3.74 -3.87
N GLY A 97 16.48 -3.82 -5.19
CA GLY A 97 17.79 -3.77 -5.84
C GLY A 97 18.56 -2.48 -5.50
N THR A 98 17.86 -1.35 -5.43
CA THR A 98 18.44 -0.05 -5.04
C THR A 98 18.94 -0.06 -3.59
N VAL A 99 18.21 -0.75 -2.70
CA VAL A 99 18.64 -0.96 -1.30
C VAL A 99 19.91 -1.80 -1.25
N LYS A 100 19.96 -2.91 -2.02
CA LYS A 100 21.13 -3.79 -2.09
C LYS A 100 22.38 -3.10 -2.63
N GLU A 101 22.21 -2.06 -3.45
CA GLU A 101 23.30 -1.19 -3.91
C GLU A 101 23.71 -0.12 -2.88
N GLY A 102 23.04 -0.04 -1.72
CA GLY A 102 23.30 0.98 -0.69
C GLY A 102 22.85 2.40 -1.08
N LYS A 103 22.02 2.56 -2.11
CA LYS A 103 21.58 3.85 -2.65
C LYS A 103 20.34 4.37 -1.94
N TYR A 104 20.42 4.57 -0.64
CA TYR A 104 19.28 4.98 0.20
C TYR A 104 18.73 6.36 -0.15
N ASP A 105 19.52 7.26 -0.69
CA ASP A 105 19.11 8.56 -1.22
C ASP A 105 18.09 8.42 -2.38
N ARG A 106 18.29 7.43 -3.25
CA ARG A 106 17.36 7.11 -4.34
C ARG A 106 16.05 6.52 -3.81
N VAL A 107 16.12 5.63 -2.81
CA VAL A 107 14.93 5.08 -2.17
C VAL A 107 14.14 6.19 -1.49
N LEU A 108 14.82 7.09 -0.77
CA LEU A 108 14.19 8.26 -0.14
C LEU A 108 13.48 9.14 -1.18
N LYS A 109 14.15 9.41 -2.31
CA LYS A 109 13.56 10.20 -3.40
C LYS A 109 12.32 9.51 -3.98
N GLU A 110 12.37 8.21 -4.26
CA GLU A 110 11.23 7.43 -4.75
C GLU A 110 10.04 7.56 -3.82
N ILE A 111 10.22 7.34 -2.51
CA ILE A 111 9.14 7.43 -1.53
C ILE A 111 8.56 8.85 -1.47
N ARG A 112 9.42 9.89 -1.49
CA ARG A 112 8.98 11.29 -1.51
C ARG A 112 8.16 11.66 -2.75
N ASP A 113 8.59 11.19 -3.92
CA ASP A 113 7.87 11.44 -5.18
C ASP A 113 6.47 10.81 -5.14
N ILE A 114 6.37 9.59 -4.61
CA ILE A 114 5.09 8.89 -4.45
C ILE A 114 4.25 9.54 -3.34
N LYS A 115 4.87 9.93 -2.21
CA LYS A 115 4.15 10.66 -1.15
C LYS A 115 3.60 12.00 -1.65
N ALA A 116 4.35 12.71 -2.46
CA ALA A 116 3.86 13.92 -3.10
C ALA A 116 2.65 13.65 -4.02
N ALA A 117 2.65 12.52 -4.74
CA ALA A 117 1.50 12.10 -5.54
C ALA A 117 0.29 11.69 -4.68
N CYS A 118 0.50 11.14 -3.48
CA CYS A 118 -0.55 10.80 -2.53
C CYS A 118 -1.23 12.02 -1.91
N GLY A 119 -0.57 13.17 -1.85
CA GLY A 119 -1.10 14.37 -1.19
C GLY A 119 -1.41 14.09 0.29
N SER A 120 -2.69 14.29 0.67
CA SER A 120 -3.17 14.05 2.04
C SER A 120 -3.47 12.58 2.35
N HIS A 121 -3.47 11.69 1.34
CA HIS A 121 -3.75 10.27 1.55
C HIS A 121 -2.59 9.57 2.26
N ILE A 122 -2.91 8.47 2.92
CA ILE A 122 -1.93 7.64 3.61
C ILE A 122 -1.08 6.90 2.56
N LEU A 123 0.24 6.97 2.74
CA LEU A 123 1.21 6.12 2.06
C LEU A 123 1.85 5.19 3.08
N LYS A 124 1.77 3.88 2.85
CA LYS A 124 2.50 2.87 3.60
C LYS A 124 3.58 2.27 2.70
N VAL A 125 4.75 2.00 3.27
CA VAL A 125 5.94 1.57 2.53
C VAL A 125 6.26 0.13 2.87
N ILE A 126 6.13 -0.77 1.88
CA ILE A 126 6.50 -2.17 1.98
C ILE A 126 8.00 -2.28 1.70
N VAL A 127 8.77 -2.68 2.70
CA VAL A 127 10.22 -2.82 2.61
C VAL A 127 10.68 -4.26 2.34
N GLU A 128 9.79 -5.25 2.39
CA GLU A 128 10.03 -6.68 2.15
C GLU A 128 11.16 -7.23 3.04
N THR A 129 10.92 -7.28 4.33
CA THR A 129 11.92 -7.59 5.37
C THR A 129 12.62 -8.93 5.20
N CYS A 130 11.99 -9.92 4.57
CA CYS A 130 12.59 -11.24 4.33
C CYS A 130 13.79 -11.19 3.35
N LEU A 131 13.90 -10.14 2.54
CA LEU A 131 14.99 -9.93 1.60
C LEU A 131 16.12 -9.04 2.16
N LEU A 132 15.98 -8.54 3.38
CA LEU A 132 16.86 -7.52 3.95
C LEU A 132 17.69 -8.04 5.12
N THR A 133 18.91 -7.53 5.26
CA THR A 133 19.71 -7.66 6.47
C THR A 133 19.13 -6.76 7.58
N ASP A 134 19.55 -6.99 8.83
CA ASP A 134 19.09 -6.16 9.95
C ASP A 134 19.58 -4.72 9.83
N GLU A 135 20.79 -4.51 9.30
CA GLU A 135 21.32 -3.17 9.02
C GLU A 135 20.49 -2.44 7.94
N GLU A 136 20.13 -3.13 6.85
CA GLU A 136 19.26 -2.56 5.81
C GLU A 136 17.88 -2.20 6.36
N LYS A 137 17.29 -3.03 7.23
CA LYS A 137 16.01 -2.73 7.90
C LYS A 137 16.10 -1.46 8.73
N ILE A 138 17.16 -1.31 9.54
CA ILE A 138 17.37 -0.12 10.38
C ILE A 138 17.52 1.13 9.51
N ASN A 139 18.35 1.07 8.46
CA ASN A 139 18.53 2.18 7.53
C ASN A 139 17.20 2.56 6.85
N LEU A 140 16.38 1.59 6.45
CA LEU A 140 15.08 1.86 5.83
C LEU A 140 14.08 2.46 6.81
N CYS A 141 14.12 2.12 8.11
CA CYS A 141 13.31 2.82 9.11
C CYS A 141 13.58 4.33 9.11
N HIS A 142 14.88 4.72 9.05
CA HIS A 142 15.24 6.13 8.95
C HIS A 142 14.78 6.75 7.62
N VAL A 143 15.01 6.08 6.50
CA VAL A 143 14.59 6.55 5.17
C VAL A 143 13.08 6.80 5.13
N VAL A 144 12.27 5.86 5.62
CA VAL A 144 10.81 5.99 5.63
C VAL A 144 10.38 7.13 6.55
N THR A 145 10.97 7.23 7.74
CA THR A 145 10.68 8.34 8.67
C THR A 145 10.96 9.70 8.02
N ASP A 146 12.13 9.85 7.38
CA ASP A 146 12.54 11.08 6.72
C ASP A 146 11.72 11.41 5.46
N SER A 147 11.05 10.43 4.89
CA SER A 147 10.21 10.60 3.70
C SER A 147 8.82 11.15 4.00
N GLY A 148 8.34 11.05 5.24
CA GLY A 148 6.96 11.33 5.64
C GLY A 148 5.97 10.22 5.28
N GLY A 149 6.44 9.04 4.87
CA GLY A 149 5.65 7.82 4.72
C GLY A 149 5.53 7.06 6.05
N GLY A 150 4.63 6.07 6.09
CA GLY A 150 4.56 5.08 7.18
C GLY A 150 5.17 3.74 6.75
N LEU A 151 5.75 3.00 7.70
CA LEU A 151 6.18 1.61 7.47
C LEU A 151 4.97 0.67 7.48
N HIS A 152 5.01 -0.31 6.59
CA HIS A 152 4.02 -1.39 6.52
C HIS A 152 4.72 -2.75 6.57
#